data_46d5f533ed1c5360ff81284ed1ac179a
#
_entry.id   46d5f533ed1c5360ff81284ed1ac179a
#
_cell.length_a   1.000
_cell.length_b   1.000
_cell.length_c   1.000
_cell.angle_alpha   90.00
_cell.angle_beta   90.00
_cell.angle_gamma   90.00
#
_symmetry.space_group_name_H-M   'P 1'
#
loop_
_entity.id
_entity.type
_entity.pdbx_description
1 polymer ?
#
loop_
_entity_poly.entity_id
_entity_poly.type
_entity_poly.pdbx_seq_one_letter_code
_entity_poly.pdbx_strand_id
1 'polypeptide(L)'
;WAINDLLKSNNIRCFEREQVMLELGKSFMSQNPELRDVSWEYADIVKDNLDVKADLVITSYMLNEIKPEERNKVIHKLIESSNHIIVIIEPGTPEGFKNIKQVQKITIENGLHIVAPCTFQGICPLSDDDWCHSIVRMERTKLHKLLKNAELPYEDEKFSYIVFSKQKYQLPQYRVIKHPFYRPKVVEMTVCGKDEL
;
A
#
# COMPACT_ATOMS: atom_id res chain seq x y z
N TRP A 1 -6.69 -4.39 -12.05
CA TRP A 1 -5.84 -5.32 -12.82
C TRP A 1 -5.02 -6.21 -11.89
N ALA A 2 -4.10 -5.68 -11.10
CA ALA A 2 -3.16 -6.49 -10.30
C ALA A 2 -3.85 -7.56 -9.43
N ILE A 3 -4.96 -7.23 -8.77
CA ILE A 3 -5.73 -8.20 -7.97
C ILE A 3 -6.28 -9.31 -8.85
N ASN A 4 -6.86 -8.97 -9.99
CA ASN A 4 -7.41 -9.96 -10.91
C ASN A 4 -6.31 -10.86 -11.49
N ASP A 5 -5.17 -10.28 -11.87
CA ASP A 5 -4.04 -11.01 -12.45
C ASP A 5 -3.45 -12.03 -11.45
N LEU A 6 -3.35 -11.64 -10.17
CA LEU A 6 -2.75 -12.47 -9.13
C LEU A 6 -3.74 -13.49 -8.53
N LEU A 7 -4.96 -13.05 -8.24
CA LEU A 7 -5.92 -13.84 -7.47
C LEU A 7 -7.02 -14.44 -8.35
N LYS A 8 -7.11 -14.05 -9.62
CA LYS A 8 -8.17 -14.47 -10.56
C LYS A 8 -9.57 -14.26 -9.98
N SER A 9 -9.73 -13.23 -9.16
CA SER A 9 -11.01 -12.89 -8.53
C SER A 9 -11.77 -11.91 -9.40
N ASN A 10 -13.04 -12.18 -9.60
CA ASN A 10 -14.00 -11.28 -10.23
C ASN A 10 -14.92 -10.56 -9.22
N ASN A 11 -14.85 -10.93 -7.94
CA ASN A 11 -15.60 -10.27 -6.87
C ASN A 11 -14.81 -9.09 -6.31
N ILE A 12 -14.64 -8.06 -7.12
CA ILE A 12 -13.88 -6.85 -6.77
C ILE A 12 -14.84 -5.66 -6.71
N ARG A 13 -14.81 -4.93 -5.60
CA ARG A 13 -15.56 -3.68 -5.42
C ARG A 13 -14.57 -2.54 -5.27
N CYS A 14 -14.74 -1.50 -6.06
CA CYS A 14 -13.95 -0.27 -6.02
C CYS A 14 -14.83 0.88 -5.50
N PHE A 15 -14.30 1.65 -4.56
CA PHE A 15 -14.96 2.82 -3.99
C PHE A 15 -14.16 4.07 -4.37
N GLU A 16 -14.83 5.06 -4.94
CA GLU A 16 -14.20 6.29 -5.40
C GLU A 16 -15.13 7.48 -5.11
N ARG A 17 -14.57 8.57 -4.59
CA ARG A 17 -15.34 9.78 -4.28
C ARG A 17 -15.35 10.80 -5.43
N GLU A 18 -14.39 10.74 -6.32
CA GLU A 18 -14.31 11.65 -7.46
C GLU A 18 -15.09 11.08 -8.63
N GLN A 19 -16.22 11.71 -8.96
CA GLN A 19 -17.14 11.20 -9.98
C GLN A 19 -16.45 10.98 -11.34
N VAL A 20 -15.54 11.87 -11.74
CA VAL A 20 -14.80 11.75 -13.01
C VAL A 20 -13.91 10.50 -13.01
N MET A 21 -13.22 10.23 -11.89
CA MET A 21 -12.37 9.04 -11.74
C MET A 21 -13.19 7.76 -11.70
N LEU A 22 -14.34 7.79 -11.05
CA LEU A 22 -15.29 6.68 -11.03
C LEU A 22 -15.75 6.31 -12.45
N GLU A 23 -16.17 7.29 -13.26
CA GLU A 23 -16.63 7.05 -14.63
C GLU A 23 -15.48 6.58 -15.55
N LEU A 24 -14.28 7.13 -15.40
CA LEU A 24 -13.09 6.64 -16.10
C LEU A 24 -12.77 5.18 -15.73
N GLY A 25 -12.82 4.84 -14.44
CA GLY A 25 -12.61 3.48 -13.96
C GLY A 25 -13.60 2.50 -14.60
N LYS A 26 -14.90 2.81 -14.57
CA LYS A 26 -15.94 2.02 -15.23
C LYS A 26 -15.69 1.85 -16.71
N SER A 27 -15.33 2.94 -17.41
CA SER A 27 -15.04 2.91 -18.85
C SER A 27 -13.87 2.01 -19.19
N PHE A 28 -12.76 2.10 -18.47
CA PHE A 28 -11.60 1.24 -18.70
C PHE A 28 -11.85 -0.22 -18.39
N MET A 29 -12.57 -0.51 -17.29
CA MET A 29 -12.88 -1.90 -16.91
C MET A 29 -13.85 -2.55 -17.89
N SER A 30 -14.85 -1.81 -18.40
CA SER A 30 -15.81 -2.34 -19.37
C SER A 30 -15.20 -2.78 -20.69
N GLN A 31 -14.04 -2.23 -21.05
CA GLN A 31 -13.29 -2.59 -22.26
C GLN A 31 -12.48 -3.90 -22.10
N ASN A 32 -12.30 -4.37 -20.87
CA ASN A 32 -11.60 -5.62 -20.59
C ASN A 32 -12.61 -6.71 -20.15
N PRO A 33 -12.77 -7.78 -20.96
CA PRO A 33 -13.71 -8.85 -20.63
C PRO A 33 -13.50 -9.48 -19.26
N GLU A 34 -12.27 -9.56 -18.77
CA GLU A 34 -11.95 -10.15 -17.46
C GLU A 34 -12.31 -9.25 -16.28
N LEU A 35 -12.48 -7.95 -16.51
CA LEU A 35 -12.71 -6.94 -15.47
C LEU A 35 -14.08 -6.27 -15.56
N ARG A 36 -14.94 -6.68 -16.50
CA ARG A 36 -16.25 -6.05 -16.71
C ARG A 36 -17.19 -6.16 -15.51
N ASP A 37 -16.99 -7.19 -14.68
CA ASP A 37 -17.83 -7.49 -13.52
C ASP A 37 -17.30 -6.82 -12.23
N VAL A 38 -16.22 -6.04 -12.31
CA VAL A 38 -15.73 -5.21 -11.19
C VAL A 38 -16.76 -4.12 -10.91
N SER A 39 -17.29 -4.08 -9.69
CA SER A 39 -18.24 -3.03 -9.32
C SER A 39 -17.50 -1.74 -8.91
N TRP A 40 -18.08 -0.61 -9.36
CA TRP A 40 -17.59 0.73 -9.03
C TRP A 40 -18.69 1.51 -8.36
N GLU A 41 -18.43 1.96 -7.14
CA GLU A 41 -19.41 2.63 -6.30
C GLU A 41 -18.87 3.99 -5.84
N TYR A 42 -19.74 5.00 -5.88
CA TYR A 42 -19.42 6.28 -5.30
C TYR A 42 -19.43 6.19 -3.79
N ALA A 43 -18.35 6.57 -3.13
CA ALA A 43 -18.30 6.70 -1.68
C ALA A 43 -17.17 7.63 -1.22
N ASP A 44 -17.46 8.46 -0.24
CA ASP A 44 -16.47 9.23 0.51
C ASP A 44 -16.16 8.49 1.82
N ILE A 45 -15.03 7.81 1.90
CA ILE A 45 -14.66 6.99 3.07
C ILE A 45 -14.61 7.78 4.37
N VAL A 46 -14.40 9.11 4.30
CA VAL A 46 -14.39 9.97 5.48
C VAL A 46 -15.81 10.17 6.01
N LYS A 47 -16.78 10.42 5.13
CA LYS A 47 -18.17 10.76 5.49
C LYS A 47 -19.06 9.54 5.59
N ASP A 48 -18.96 8.64 4.61
CA ASP A 48 -19.88 7.53 4.47
C ASP A 48 -19.52 6.34 5.37
N ASN A 49 -20.53 5.62 5.84
CA ASN A 49 -20.32 4.32 6.46
C ASN A 49 -20.37 3.27 5.36
N LEU A 50 -19.23 2.67 5.08
CA LEU A 50 -19.15 1.54 4.17
C LEU A 50 -19.59 0.29 4.95
N ASP A 51 -20.84 -0.15 4.77
CA ASP A 51 -21.29 -1.44 5.31
C ASP A 51 -20.83 -2.57 4.37
N VAL A 52 -19.51 -2.78 4.37
CA VAL A 52 -18.82 -3.72 3.47
C VAL A 52 -17.88 -4.59 4.27
N LYS A 53 -17.90 -5.89 3.96
CA LYS A 53 -16.92 -6.86 4.44
C LYS A 53 -16.23 -7.51 3.25
N ALA A 54 -14.92 -7.58 3.29
CA ALA A 54 -14.10 -8.21 2.27
C ALA A 54 -12.96 -9.00 2.91
N ASP A 55 -12.54 -10.07 2.26
CA ASP A 55 -11.41 -10.87 2.72
C ASP A 55 -10.08 -10.12 2.53
N LEU A 56 -10.05 -9.26 1.52
CA LEU A 56 -8.92 -8.41 1.22
C LEU A 56 -9.40 -6.95 1.03
N VAL A 57 -8.86 -6.05 1.85
CA VAL A 57 -9.05 -4.60 1.74
C VAL A 57 -7.74 -3.96 1.31
N ILE A 58 -7.77 -3.17 0.24
CA ILE A 58 -6.58 -2.48 -0.28
C ILE A 58 -6.85 -0.99 -0.40
N THR A 59 -5.90 -0.19 0.06
CA THR A 59 -5.84 1.25 -0.23
C THR A 59 -4.48 1.62 -0.81
N SER A 60 -4.47 2.53 -1.78
CA SER A 60 -3.22 2.99 -2.39
C SER A 60 -3.25 4.50 -2.55
N TYR A 61 -2.26 5.18 -1.94
CA TYR A 61 -2.06 6.64 -1.95
C TYR A 61 -3.24 7.46 -1.39
N MET A 62 -4.13 6.82 -0.64
CA MET A 62 -5.36 7.44 -0.15
C MET A 62 -5.15 8.25 1.13
N LEU A 63 -4.39 7.73 2.11
CA LEU A 63 -4.23 8.40 3.40
C LEU A 63 -3.53 9.75 3.26
N ASN A 64 -2.69 9.90 2.26
CA ASN A 64 -2.01 11.15 1.96
C ASN A 64 -2.99 12.28 1.56
N GLU A 65 -4.17 11.93 1.02
CA GLU A 65 -5.23 12.88 0.64
C GLU A 65 -6.21 13.18 1.78
N ILE A 66 -6.14 12.43 2.88
CA ILE A 66 -7.03 12.59 4.03
C ILE A 66 -6.39 13.51 5.06
N LYS A 67 -7.20 14.43 5.61
CA LYS A 67 -6.75 15.31 6.68
C LYS A 67 -6.27 14.51 7.89
N PRO A 68 -5.16 14.90 8.54
CA PRO A 68 -4.56 14.14 9.66
C PRO A 68 -5.54 13.77 10.76
N GLU A 69 -6.46 14.68 11.11
CA GLU A 69 -7.47 14.50 12.15
C GLU A 69 -8.52 13.42 11.81
N GLU A 70 -8.72 13.13 10.53
CA GLU A 70 -9.71 12.15 10.05
C GLU A 70 -9.10 10.77 9.80
N ARG A 71 -7.77 10.67 9.66
CA ARG A 71 -7.07 9.42 9.31
C ARG A 71 -7.35 8.28 10.28
N ASN A 72 -7.36 8.56 11.59
CA ASN A 72 -7.64 7.52 12.59
C ASN A 72 -9.02 6.89 12.37
N LYS A 73 -10.05 7.70 12.13
CA LYS A 73 -11.40 7.21 11.84
C LYS A 73 -11.42 6.33 10.60
N VAL A 74 -10.73 6.75 9.55
CA VAL A 74 -10.66 5.98 8.29
C VAL A 74 -9.92 4.66 8.49
N ILE A 75 -8.81 4.65 9.23
CA ILE A 75 -8.07 3.41 9.53
C ILE A 75 -8.99 2.42 10.27
N HIS A 76 -9.77 2.87 11.25
CA HIS A 76 -10.73 2.00 11.95
C HIS A 76 -11.80 1.43 10.98
N LYS A 77 -12.33 2.24 10.06
CA LYS A 77 -13.26 1.74 9.03
C LYS A 77 -12.63 0.65 8.16
N LEU A 78 -11.36 0.80 7.75
CA LEU A 78 -10.65 -0.22 6.99
C LEU A 78 -10.48 -1.52 7.80
N ILE A 79 -10.15 -1.42 9.09
CA ILE A 79 -10.04 -2.57 9.99
C ILE A 79 -11.39 -3.28 10.12
N GLU A 80 -12.45 -2.54 10.30
CA GLU A 80 -13.82 -3.07 10.39
C GLU A 80 -14.26 -3.72 9.07
N SER A 81 -13.92 -3.14 7.94
CA SER A 81 -14.29 -3.68 6.61
C SER A 81 -13.55 -4.96 6.23
N SER A 82 -12.46 -5.29 6.91
CA SER A 82 -11.66 -6.47 6.59
C SER A 82 -12.07 -7.71 7.37
N ASN A 83 -12.24 -8.84 6.69
CA ASN A 83 -12.36 -10.16 7.31
C ASN A 83 -10.98 -10.78 7.59
N HIS A 84 -10.00 -10.59 6.72
CA HIS A 84 -8.72 -11.29 6.80
C HIS A 84 -7.50 -10.39 6.62
N ILE A 85 -7.35 -9.72 5.48
CA ILE A 85 -6.12 -9.02 5.10
C ILE A 85 -6.41 -7.56 4.77
N ILE A 86 -5.51 -6.68 5.21
CA ILE A 86 -5.49 -5.25 4.85
C ILE A 86 -4.14 -4.94 4.24
N VAL A 87 -4.13 -4.29 3.09
CA VAL A 87 -2.95 -3.78 2.40
C VAL A 87 -3.05 -2.26 2.31
N ILE A 88 -2.09 -1.57 2.87
CA ILE A 88 -1.99 -0.12 2.80
C ILE A 88 -0.71 0.24 2.04
N ILE A 89 -0.85 1.04 1.00
CA ILE A 89 0.27 1.51 0.18
C ILE A 89 0.23 3.04 0.18
N GLU A 90 1.37 3.66 0.44
CA GLU A 90 1.53 5.12 0.45
C GLU A 90 2.78 5.49 -0.37
N PRO A 91 2.93 6.76 -0.79
CA PRO A 91 4.14 7.20 -1.48
C PRO A 91 5.40 6.87 -0.67
N GLY A 92 6.49 6.49 -1.34
CA GLY A 92 7.79 6.19 -0.72
C GLY A 92 8.54 7.45 -0.27
N THR A 93 7.84 8.39 0.32
CA THR A 93 8.32 9.66 0.87
C THR A 93 8.32 9.61 2.40
N PRO A 94 9.04 10.51 3.09
CA PRO A 94 8.96 10.62 4.55
C PRO A 94 7.52 10.75 5.06
N GLU A 95 6.69 11.56 4.41
CA GLU A 95 5.30 11.76 4.81
C GLU A 95 4.45 10.51 4.59
N GLY A 96 4.60 9.83 3.44
CA GLY A 96 3.89 8.56 3.19
C GLY A 96 4.30 7.48 4.19
N PHE A 97 5.58 7.41 4.56
CA PHE A 97 6.04 6.48 5.59
C PHE A 97 5.50 6.84 6.99
N LYS A 98 5.36 8.12 7.31
CA LYS A 98 4.74 8.57 8.55
C LYS A 98 3.27 8.11 8.65
N ASN A 99 2.53 8.15 7.54
CA ASN A 99 1.19 7.56 7.46
C ASN A 99 1.22 6.05 7.75
N ILE A 100 2.18 5.32 7.19
CA ILE A 100 2.37 3.88 7.46
C ILE A 100 2.66 3.62 8.95
N LYS A 101 3.52 4.43 9.60
CA LYS A 101 3.79 4.32 11.06
C LYS A 101 2.50 4.53 11.88
N GLN A 102 1.67 5.51 11.48
CA GLN A 102 0.37 5.76 12.13
C GLN A 102 -0.57 4.57 11.99
N VAL A 103 -0.71 4.03 10.77
CA VAL A 103 -1.50 2.82 10.49
C VAL A 103 -1.00 1.66 11.33
N GLN A 104 0.31 1.42 11.35
CA GLN A 104 0.95 0.34 12.10
C GLN A 104 0.54 0.37 13.57
N LYS A 105 0.66 1.53 14.21
CA LYS A 105 0.30 1.71 15.63
C LYS A 105 -1.16 1.34 15.87
N ILE A 106 -2.09 1.98 15.16
CA ILE A 106 -3.53 1.78 15.35
C ILE A 106 -3.92 0.32 15.09
N THR A 107 -3.39 -0.28 14.03
CA THR A 107 -3.77 -1.63 13.62
C THR A 107 -3.30 -2.69 14.63
N ILE A 108 -2.09 -2.54 15.17
CA ILE A 108 -1.58 -3.41 16.25
C ILE A 108 -2.40 -3.23 17.53
N GLU A 109 -2.72 -2.01 17.91
CA GLU A 109 -3.57 -1.72 19.07
C GLU A 109 -4.98 -2.33 18.95
N ASN A 110 -5.46 -2.56 17.72
CA ASN A 110 -6.71 -3.26 17.43
C ASN A 110 -6.55 -4.78 17.24
N GLY A 111 -5.41 -5.35 17.60
CA GLY A 111 -5.19 -6.79 17.68
C GLY A 111 -4.87 -7.46 16.33
N LEU A 112 -4.60 -6.70 15.27
CA LEU A 112 -4.14 -7.28 14.01
C LEU A 112 -2.62 -7.52 14.04
N HIS A 113 -2.19 -8.43 13.18
CA HIS A 113 -0.79 -8.86 13.08
C HIS A 113 -0.18 -8.38 11.77
N ILE A 114 1.05 -7.90 11.84
CA ILE A 114 1.84 -7.56 10.66
C ILE A 114 2.17 -8.84 9.89
N VAL A 115 2.03 -8.78 8.56
CA VAL A 115 2.40 -9.86 7.62
C VAL A 115 3.61 -9.46 6.79
N ALA A 116 3.64 -8.23 6.32
CA ALA A 116 4.73 -7.66 5.50
C ALA A 116 4.72 -6.12 5.63
N PRO A 117 5.83 -5.46 5.37
CA PRO A 117 7.16 -5.95 5.06
C PRO A 117 8.02 -6.15 6.31
N CYS A 118 7.52 -5.80 7.50
CA CYS A 118 8.28 -5.82 8.74
C CYS A 118 8.63 -7.24 9.18
N THR A 119 9.72 -7.35 9.92
CA THR A 119 10.27 -8.63 10.40
C THR A 119 9.86 -8.97 11.82
N PHE A 120 9.10 -8.09 12.46
CA PHE A 120 8.63 -8.27 13.84
C PHE A 120 7.26 -7.60 14.05
N GLN A 121 6.59 -8.03 15.11
CA GLN A 121 5.33 -7.44 15.58
C GLN A 121 5.65 -6.32 16.56
N GLY A 122 5.48 -5.07 16.17
CA GLY A 122 5.76 -3.94 17.04
C GLY A 122 5.88 -2.62 16.28
N ILE A 123 6.17 -1.56 17.03
CA ILE A 123 6.35 -0.22 16.48
C ILE A 123 7.68 -0.16 15.73
N CYS A 124 7.69 0.47 14.56
CA CYS A 124 8.89 0.65 13.76
C CYS A 124 9.96 1.46 14.51
N PRO A 125 11.20 0.95 14.64
CA PRO A 125 12.27 1.61 15.38
C PRO A 125 12.98 2.71 14.58
N LEU A 126 12.70 2.86 13.28
CA LEU A 126 13.31 3.91 12.46
C LEU A 126 13.01 5.30 13.04
N SER A 127 14.04 6.12 13.14
CA SER A 127 13.95 7.53 13.54
C SER A 127 13.06 8.32 12.56
N ASP A 128 12.68 9.51 12.97
CA ASP A 128 11.84 10.38 12.10
C ASP A 128 12.61 10.96 10.91
N ASP A 129 13.95 10.89 10.94
CA ASP A 129 14.84 11.33 9.85
C ASP A 129 15.07 10.24 8.79
N ASP A 130 14.64 9.01 9.05
CA ASP A 130 14.78 7.88 8.12
C ASP A 130 13.42 7.24 7.82
N TRP A 131 13.28 6.68 6.61
CA TRP A 131 12.01 6.06 6.20
C TRP A 131 12.24 4.79 5.39
N CYS A 132 11.37 3.82 5.63
CA CYS A 132 11.38 2.55 4.93
C CYS A 132 10.50 2.63 3.67
N HIS A 133 11.06 2.29 2.52
CA HIS A 133 10.33 2.22 1.26
C HIS A 133 10.84 1.07 0.40
N SER A 134 10.02 0.67 -0.55
CA SER A 134 10.39 -0.25 -1.63
C SER A 134 10.54 0.52 -2.93
N ILE A 135 11.32 -0.01 -3.84
CA ILE A 135 11.57 0.58 -5.17
C ILE A 135 11.25 -0.48 -6.21
N VAL A 136 10.46 -0.10 -7.21
CA VAL A 136 10.20 -0.93 -8.39
C VAL A 136 10.54 -0.13 -9.62
N ARG A 137 11.40 -0.70 -10.47
CA ARG A 137 11.71 -0.12 -11.77
C ARG A 137 10.61 -0.44 -12.77
N MET A 138 10.03 0.60 -13.36
CA MET A 138 8.99 0.50 -14.37
C MET A 138 9.49 1.06 -15.69
N GLU A 139 9.24 0.35 -16.79
CA GLU A 139 9.51 0.85 -18.12
C GLU A 139 8.50 1.95 -18.51
N ARG A 140 8.99 3.03 -19.10
CA ARG A 140 8.16 4.12 -19.61
C ARG A 140 7.76 3.87 -21.05
N THR A 141 6.47 3.88 -21.30
CA THR A 141 5.95 3.93 -22.68
C THR A 141 6.31 5.28 -23.34
N LYS A 142 6.20 5.35 -24.68
CA LYS A 142 6.40 6.61 -25.42
C LYS A 142 5.47 7.72 -24.91
N LEU A 143 4.21 7.40 -24.65
CA LEU A 143 3.23 8.34 -24.12
C LEU A 143 3.61 8.82 -22.71
N HIS A 144 4.04 7.90 -21.84
CA HIS A 144 4.48 8.23 -20.49
C HIS A 144 5.67 9.20 -20.50
N LYS A 145 6.66 8.94 -21.38
CA LYS A 145 7.81 9.85 -21.57
C LYS A 145 7.37 11.24 -22.02
N LEU A 146 6.45 11.30 -22.98
CA LEU A 146 5.93 12.57 -23.52
C LEU A 146 5.20 13.37 -22.44
N LEU A 147 4.29 12.74 -21.69
CA LEU A 147 3.49 13.41 -20.66
C LEU A 147 4.33 13.92 -19.47
N LYS A 148 5.37 13.19 -19.10
CA LYS A 148 6.29 13.57 -17.99
C LYS A 148 7.50 14.39 -18.47
N ASN A 149 7.64 14.69 -19.77
CA ASN A 149 8.82 15.29 -20.37
C ASN A 149 10.12 14.58 -19.92
N ALA A 150 10.12 13.26 -19.98
CA ALA A 150 11.15 12.39 -19.41
C ALA A 150 12.06 11.82 -20.50
N GLU A 151 13.37 11.85 -20.28
CA GLU A 151 14.38 11.31 -21.19
C GLU A 151 14.62 9.82 -20.97
N LEU A 152 14.72 9.40 -19.71
CA LEU A 152 15.03 8.01 -19.34
C LEU A 152 13.91 7.05 -19.76
N PRO A 153 14.27 5.83 -20.23
CA PRO A 153 13.28 4.83 -20.62
C PRO A 153 12.60 4.13 -19.47
N TYR A 154 12.97 4.44 -18.24
CA TYR A 154 12.41 3.84 -17.01
C TYR A 154 12.15 4.90 -15.95
N GLU A 155 11.39 4.50 -14.93
CA GLU A 155 11.14 5.23 -13.69
C GLU A 155 11.27 4.29 -12.50
N ASP A 156 11.96 4.73 -11.46
CA ASP A 156 12.03 3.99 -10.19
C ASP A 156 10.93 4.51 -9.27
N GLU A 157 9.81 3.79 -9.27
CA GLU A 157 8.68 4.10 -8.39
C GLU A 157 8.98 3.68 -6.96
N LYS A 158 8.86 4.64 -6.04
CA LYS A 158 9.07 4.43 -4.60
C LYS A 158 7.74 4.40 -3.89
N PHE A 159 7.54 3.41 -3.06
CA PHE A 159 6.34 3.28 -2.23
C PHE A 159 6.67 2.70 -0.86
N SER A 160 5.92 3.11 0.14
CA SER A 160 5.90 2.51 1.47
C SER A 160 4.63 1.68 1.59
N TYR A 161 4.70 0.50 2.20
CA TYR A 161 3.52 -0.33 2.37
C TYR A 161 3.55 -1.12 3.66
N ILE A 162 2.37 -1.55 4.08
CA ILE A 162 2.22 -2.48 5.18
C ILE A 162 1.02 -3.40 4.95
N VAL A 163 1.18 -4.64 5.35
CA VAL A 163 0.14 -5.67 5.26
C VAL A 163 -0.16 -6.20 6.64
N PHE A 164 -1.44 -6.24 7.00
CA PHE A 164 -1.93 -6.80 8.24
C PHE A 164 -2.89 -7.96 8.00
N SER A 165 -2.97 -8.83 9.00
CA SER A 165 -3.94 -9.91 9.04
C SER A 165 -4.53 -10.08 10.44
N LYS A 166 -5.75 -10.63 10.49
CA LYS A 166 -6.35 -11.11 11.75
C LYS A 166 -5.71 -12.40 12.27
N GLN A 167 -4.95 -13.09 11.40
CA GLN A 167 -4.21 -14.29 11.74
C GLN A 167 -2.71 -14.00 11.83
N LYS A 168 -2.00 -14.74 12.67
CA LYS A 168 -0.54 -14.64 12.76
C LYS A 168 0.12 -15.41 11.62
N TYR A 169 1.15 -14.79 11.04
CA TYR A 169 2.02 -15.41 10.04
C TYR A 169 3.46 -15.44 10.56
N GLN A 170 4.23 -16.39 10.06
CA GLN A 170 5.65 -16.41 10.29
C GLN A 170 6.30 -15.27 9.50
N LEU A 171 7.03 -14.40 10.21
CA LEU A 171 7.76 -13.29 9.60
C LEU A 171 9.18 -13.71 9.23
N PRO A 172 9.79 -13.07 8.21
CA PRO A 172 11.20 -13.26 7.91
C PRO A 172 12.05 -12.75 9.08
N GLN A 173 13.23 -13.33 9.25
CA GLN A 173 14.13 -12.95 10.33
C GLN A 173 14.75 -11.56 10.10
N TYR A 174 15.12 -11.29 8.84
CA TYR A 174 15.72 -10.02 8.43
C TYR A 174 15.17 -9.54 7.10
N ARG A 175 15.20 -8.24 6.89
CA ARG A 175 14.88 -7.58 5.62
C ARG A 175 15.93 -6.53 5.29
N VAL A 176 16.46 -6.55 4.07
CA VAL A 176 17.31 -5.47 3.56
C VAL A 176 16.43 -4.24 3.29
N ILE A 177 16.77 -3.10 3.90
CA ILE A 177 15.97 -1.86 3.84
C ILE A 177 16.61 -0.73 3.03
N LYS A 178 17.91 -0.84 2.72
CA LYS A 178 18.63 0.11 1.86
C LYS A 178 19.36 -0.65 0.76
N HIS A 179 19.65 0.03 -0.34
CA HIS A 179 20.45 -0.56 -1.42
C HIS A 179 21.80 -1.04 -0.89
N PRO A 180 22.22 -2.30 -1.16
CA PRO A 180 23.53 -2.80 -0.75
C PRO A 180 24.66 -1.96 -1.31
N PHE A 181 25.65 -1.71 -0.48
CA PHE A 181 26.85 -0.99 -0.88
C PHE A 181 27.98 -1.99 -1.15
N TYR A 182 28.50 -1.97 -2.38
CA TYR A 182 29.51 -2.92 -2.84
C TYR A 182 30.90 -2.32 -2.69
N ARG A 183 31.78 -2.99 -1.95
CA ARG A 183 33.22 -2.70 -1.85
C ARG A 183 34.03 -3.91 -2.31
N PRO A 184 35.34 -3.77 -2.66
CA PRO A 184 36.14 -4.93 -2.95
C PRO A 184 36.11 -5.97 -1.82
N LYS A 185 35.64 -7.19 -2.13
CA LYS A 185 35.51 -8.33 -1.21
C LYS A 185 34.49 -8.18 -0.08
N VAL A 186 33.70 -7.09 -0.02
CA VAL A 186 32.69 -6.86 1.03
C VAL A 186 31.41 -6.29 0.41
N VAL A 187 30.27 -6.77 0.90
CA VAL A 187 28.96 -6.17 0.63
C VAL A 187 28.38 -5.69 1.96
N GLU A 188 28.16 -4.39 2.07
CA GLU A 188 27.53 -3.80 3.24
C GLU A 188 26.01 -3.71 2.99
N MET A 189 25.22 -4.15 3.95
CA MET A 189 23.74 -4.10 3.87
C MET A 189 23.17 -3.51 5.15
N THR A 190 22.22 -2.61 5.01
CA THR A 190 21.38 -2.18 6.13
C THR A 190 20.19 -3.10 6.21
N VAL A 191 20.01 -3.78 7.33
CA VAL A 191 18.93 -4.74 7.55
C VAL A 191 18.06 -4.31 8.72
N CYS A 192 16.78 -4.60 8.63
CA CYS A 192 15.82 -4.52 9.73
C CYS A 192 15.60 -5.93 10.27
N GLY A 193 15.75 -6.13 11.57
CA GLY A 193 15.54 -7.40 12.26
C GLY A 193 14.79 -7.20 13.58
N LYS A 194 14.49 -8.29 14.26
CA LYS A 194 13.74 -8.27 15.53
C LYS A 194 14.56 -7.60 16.66
N ASP A 195 15.86 -7.78 16.65
CA ASP A 195 16.72 -7.42 17.76
C ASP A 195 17.68 -6.26 17.44
N GLU A 196 17.77 -5.79 16.18
CA GLU A 196 18.70 -4.75 15.76
C GLU A 196 18.18 -3.97 14.52
N LEU A 197 18.53 -2.69 14.45
CA LEU A 197 18.60 -1.87 13.25
C LEU A 197 20.03 -1.87 12.75
#